data_5dbdfe3e1eb6e9a96639ae3c7baa6a3c
#
_entry.id   5dbdfe3e1eb6e9a96639ae3c7baa6a3c
#
_cell.length_a   1.000
_cell.length_b   1.000
_cell.length_c   1.000
_cell.angle_alpha   90.00
_cell.angle_beta   90.00
_cell.angle_gamma   90.00
#
_symmetry.space_group_name_H-M   'P 1'
#
loop_
_entity.id
_entity.type
_entity.pdbx_description
1 polymer ?
#
loop_
_entity_poly.entity_id
_entity_poly.type
_entity_poly.pdbx_seq_one_letter_code
_entity_poly.pdbx_strand_id
1 'polypeptide(L)'
;GDYIYIVTPDSEVLCITRRDGRIRWITQLERFQDPEIRKLPVHWRGPVLAGDRVIVTSSHGYAVTLSPYTGVVTGGINLGNDTDQAPIVSNGTLYFMSKNAEIIAMR
;
A
#
# COMPACT_ATOMS: atom_id res chain seq x y z
N GLY A 1 15.09 -6.71 6.00
CA GLY A 1 15.28 -7.80 6.82
C GLY A 1 14.95 -9.15 6.24
N ASP A 2 14.24 -9.90 7.03
CA ASP A 2 13.97 -11.31 6.73
C ASP A 2 12.74 -11.52 5.85
N TYR A 3 12.01 -10.47 5.57
CA TYR A 3 10.76 -10.54 4.84
C TYR A 3 10.76 -9.59 3.65
N ILE A 4 10.06 -10.02 2.60
CA ILE A 4 9.84 -9.22 1.40
C ILE A 4 8.35 -8.97 1.27
N TYR A 5 7.96 -7.73 1.00
CA TYR A 5 6.57 -7.34 0.80
C TYR A 5 6.37 -6.97 -0.66
N ILE A 6 5.32 -7.51 -1.28
CA ILE A 6 5.06 -7.34 -2.70
C ILE A 6 3.60 -6.97 -2.90
N VAL A 7 3.35 -6.01 -3.80
CA VAL A 7 2.00 -5.71 -4.31
C VAL A 7 1.88 -6.32 -5.70
N THR A 8 0.86 -7.14 -5.90
CA THR A 8 0.65 -7.82 -7.18
C THR A 8 -0.32 -7.03 -8.07
N PRO A 9 -0.34 -7.32 -9.38
CA PRO A 9 -1.34 -6.72 -10.28
C PRO A 9 -2.78 -7.05 -9.91
N ASP A 10 -3.00 -8.12 -9.14
CA ASP A 10 -4.34 -8.52 -8.69
C ASP A 10 -4.76 -7.83 -7.40
N SER A 11 -4.10 -6.75 -7.02
CA SER A 11 -4.38 -5.98 -5.81
C SER A 11 -4.20 -6.79 -4.53
N GLU A 12 -3.23 -7.68 -4.52
CA GLU A 12 -2.87 -8.45 -3.34
C GLU A 12 -1.56 -7.93 -2.75
N VAL A 13 -1.47 -7.91 -1.43
CA VAL A 13 -0.21 -7.65 -0.72
C VAL A 13 0.27 -8.97 -0.16
N LEU A 14 1.50 -9.33 -0.47
CA LEU A 14 2.11 -10.58 -0.04
C LEU A 14 3.28 -10.30 0.90
N CYS A 15 3.42 -11.11 1.92
CA CYS A 15 4.64 -11.15 2.72
C CYS A 15 5.31 -12.49 2.51
N ILE A 16 6.55 -12.47 2.08
CA ILE A 16 7.32 -13.66 1.72
C ILE A 16 8.57 -13.72 2.59
N THR A 17 8.88 -14.91 3.10
CA THR A 17 10.13 -15.12 3.80
C THR A 17 11.28 -15.12 2.82
N ARG A 18 12.27 -14.25 3.03
CA ARG A 18 13.39 -14.12 2.11
C ARG A 18 14.20 -15.40 1.97
N ARG A 19 14.33 -16.14 3.07
CA ARG A 19 15.18 -17.33 3.12
C ARG A 19 14.73 -18.45 2.18
N ASP A 20 13.42 -18.75 2.18
CA ASP A 20 12.89 -19.92 1.47
C ASP A 20 11.73 -19.59 0.53
N GLY A 21 11.37 -18.30 0.39
CA GLY A 21 10.33 -17.88 -0.54
C GLY A 21 8.93 -18.27 -0.12
N ARG A 22 8.72 -18.65 1.12
CA ARG A 22 7.39 -19.05 1.59
C ARG A 22 6.51 -17.83 1.86
N ILE A 23 5.25 -17.92 1.47
CA ILE A 23 4.27 -16.88 1.73
C ILE A 23 3.83 -16.98 3.17
N ARG A 24 3.97 -15.90 3.93
CA ARG A 24 3.52 -15.81 5.31
C ARG A 24 2.07 -15.37 5.42
N TRP A 25 1.70 -14.39 4.61
CA TRP A 25 0.32 -13.94 4.56
C TRP A 25 0.05 -13.28 3.22
N ILE A 26 -1.24 -13.25 2.85
CA ILE A 26 -1.75 -12.60 1.66
C ILE A 26 -2.94 -11.76 2.08
N THR A 27 -2.97 -10.50 1.66
CA THR A 27 -4.10 -9.61 1.92
C THR A 27 -4.65 -9.11 0.60
N GLN A 28 -5.94 -9.39 0.35
CA GLN A 28 -6.61 -8.88 -0.85
C GLN A 28 -7.11 -7.46 -0.59
N LEU A 29 -6.69 -6.54 -1.45
CA LEU A 29 -7.17 -5.17 -1.46
C LEU A 29 -8.28 -5.02 -2.50
N GLU A 30 -8.91 -3.85 -2.54
CA GLU A 30 -9.93 -3.57 -3.53
C GLU A 30 -9.34 -3.57 -4.93
N ARG A 31 -9.97 -4.32 -5.84
CA ARG A 31 -9.53 -4.39 -7.24
C ARG A 31 -10.12 -3.29 -8.08
N PHE A 32 -11.27 -2.78 -7.70
CA PHE A 32 -12.01 -1.79 -8.47
C PHE A 32 -12.52 -0.71 -7.54
N GLN A 33 -12.61 0.52 -8.05
CA GLN A 33 -13.18 1.62 -7.30
C GLN A 33 -14.64 1.33 -6.92
N ASP A 34 -15.36 0.65 -7.80
CA ASP A 34 -16.69 0.13 -7.52
C ASP A 34 -16.68 -1.36 -7.82
N PRO A 35 -16.59 -2.22 -6.79
CA PRO A 35 -16.52 -3.67 -6.99
C PRO A 35 -17.71 -4.27 -7.71
N GLU A 36 -18.89 -3.67 -7.58
CA GLU A 36 -20.10 -4.18 -8.21
C GLU A 36 -20.09 -3.97 -9.71
N ILE A 37 -19.60 -2.84 -10.16
CA ILE A 37 -19.56 -2.52 -11.59
C ILE A 37 -18.33 -3.06 -12.28
N ARG A 38 -17.22 -3.24 -11.56
CA ARG A 38 -15.94 -3.72 -12.06
C ARG A 38 -15.41 -2.89 -13.23
N LYS A 39 -15.57 -1.57 -13.16
CA LYS A 39 -15.23 -0.68 -14.27
C LYS A 39 -14.04 0.22 -14.04
N LEU A 40 -13.65 0.51 -12.86
CA LEU A 40 -12.57 1.44 -12.57
C LEU A 40 -11.50 0.69 -11.77
N PRO A 41 -10.56 0.03 -12.45
CA PRO A 41 -9.54 -0.74 -11.75
C PRO A 41 -8.67 0.16 -10.88
N VAL A 42 -8.35 -0.34 -9.70
CA VAL A 42 -7.47 0.34 -8.75
C VAL A 42 -6.07 -0.20 -8.95
N HIS A 43 -5.11 0.71 -9.09
CA HIS A 43 -3.70 0.37 -9.15
C HIS A 43 -3.06 0.73 -7.81
N TRP A 44 -2.41 -0.24 -7.20
CA TRP A 44 -1.75 -0.05 -5.92
C TRP A 44 -0.25 0.09 -6.13
N ARG A 45 0.37 0.98 -5.38
CA ARG A 45 1.80 1.26 -5.42
C ARG A 45 2.43 1.03 -4.05
N GLY A 46 3.68 0.70 -4.06
CA GLY A 46 4.44 0.35 -2.89
C GLY A 46 4.80 -1.13 -2.95
N PRO A 47 4.86 -1.82 -1.84
CA PRO A 47 4.64 -1.32 -0.48
C PRO A 47 5.85 -0.60 0.09
N VAL A 48 5.63 0.17 1.12
CA VAL A 48 6.68 0.82 1.88
C VAL A 48 6.55 0.40 3.33
N LEU A 49 7.67 0.00 3.92
CA LEU A 49 7.70 -0.35 5.34
C LEU A 49 8.14 0.90 6.12
N ALA A 50 7.30 1.33 7.04
CA ALA A 50 7.57 2.49 7.88
C ALA A 50 7.22 2.15 9.32
N GLY A 51 8.25 2.00 10.16
CA GLY A 51 8.07 1.55 11.53
C GLY A 51 7.42 0.17 11.54
N ASP A 52 6.31 0.05 12.22
CA ASP A 52 5.57 -1.21 12.34
C ASP A 52 4.42 -1.31 11.34
N ARG A 53 4.50 -0.60 10.21
CA ARG A 53 3.42 -0.56 9.23
C ARG A 53 3.92 -0.84 7.83
N VAL A 54 3.14 -1.61 7.10
CA VAL A 54 3.27 -1.73 5.64
C VAL A 54 2.23 -0.78 5.04
N ILE A 55 2.65 0.06 4.12
CA ILE A 55 1.79 1.10 3.55
C ILE A 55 1.75 0.94 2.05
N VAL A 56 0.55 0.93 1.49
CA VAL A 56 0.33 0.93 0.05
C VAL A 56 -0.60 2.09 -0.32
N THR A 57 -0.36 2.68 -1.49
CA THR A 57 -1.18 3.78 -1.98
C THR A 57 -1.92 3.36 -3.24
N SER A 58 -3.14 3.85 -3.40
CA SER A 58 -3.94 3.55 -4.58
C SER A 58 -3.92 4.70 -5.57
N SER A 59 -4.25 4.38 -6.82
CA SER A 59 -4.41 5.37 -7.87
C SER A 59 -5.61 6.29 -7.65
N HIS A 60 -6.45 6.00 -6.67
CA HIS A 60 -7.66 6.76 -6.34
C HIS A 60 -7.54 7.57 -5.05
N GLY A 61 -6.32 7.79 -4.58
CA GLY A 61 -6.09 8.69 -3.46
C GLY A 61 -6.24 8.05 -2.08
N TYR A 62 -6.22 6.74 -1.98
CA TYR A 62 -6.24 6.05 -0.70
C TYR A 62 -4.87 5.52 -0.34
N ALA A 63 -4.54 5.60 0.95
CA ALA A 63 -3.43 4.86 1.50
C ALA A 63 -3.98 3.86 2.50
N VAL A 64 -3.49 2.62 2.46
CA VAL A 64 -3.91 1.55 3.36
C VAL A 64 -2.69 1.10 4.15
N THR A 65 -2.87 0.95 5.46
CA THR A 65 -1.81 0.43 6.33
C THR A 65 -2.16 -0.99 6.77
N LEU A 66 -1.14 -1.83 6.82
CA LEU A 66 -1.28 -3.23 7.22
C LEU A 66 -0.25 -3.57 8.29
N SER A 67 -0.60 -4.54 9.13
CA SER A 67 0.38 -5.13 10.05
C SER A 67 1.41 -5.92 9.23
N PRO A 68 2.71 -5.68 9.43
CA PRO A 68 3.72 -6.49 8.73
C PRO A 68 3.75 -7.93 9.22
N TYR A 69 3.19 -8.20 10.39
CA TYR A 69 3.25 -9.53 11.00
C TYR A 69 2.10 -10.44 10.57
N THR A 70 0.92 -9.87 10.39
CA THR A 70 -0.30 -10.65 10.12
C THR A 70 -0.95 -10.32 8.79
N GLY A 71 -0.63 -9.17 8.18
CA GLY A 71 -1.28 -8.71 6.97
C GLY A 71 -2.65 -8.10 7.20
N VAL A 72 -3.10 -7.97 8.43
CA VAL A 72 -4.39 -7.37 8.74
C VAL A 72 -4.34 -5.88 8.43
N VAL A 73 -5.37 -5.37 7.76
CA VAL A 73 -5.51 -3.94 7.49
C VAL A 73 -5.75 -3.22 8.81
N THR A 74 -4.86 -2.31 9.16
CA THR A 74 -4.92 -1.58 10.43
C THR A 74 -5.46 -0.17 10.28
N GLY A 75 -5.54 0.35 9.06
CA GLY A 75 -6.08 1.67 8.83
C GLY A 75 -6.12 2.02 7.35
N GLY A 76 -6.80 3.11 7.05
CA GLY A 76 -6.87 3.65 5.72
C GLY A 76 -6.97 5.16 5.80
N ILE A 77 -6.39 5.84 4.82
CA ILE A 77 -6.34 7.30 4.77
C ILE A 77 -6.78 7.75 3.40
N ASN A 78 -7.74 8.66 3.36
CA ASN A 78 -8.14 9.30 2.11
C ASN A 78 -7.24 10.51 1.90
N LEU A 79 -6.43 10.49 0.86
CA LEU A 79 -5.51 11.57 0.55
C LEU A 79 -6.17 12.69 -0.29
N GLY A 80 -7.41 12.49 -0.71
CA GLY A 80 -8.19 13.49 -1.42
C GLY A 80 -7.86 13.64 -2.89
N ASN A 81 -6.67 13.32 -3.29
CA ASN A 81 -6.19 13.39 -4.67
C ASN A 81 -5.61 12.06 -5.09
N ASP A 82 -5.66 11.78 -6.38
CA ASP A 82 -5.05 10.57 -6.91
C ASP A 82 -3.55 10.58 -6.65
N THR A 83 -3.05 9.49 -6.11
CA THR A 83 -1.64 9.31 -5.80
C THR A 83 -1.20 7.99 -6.43
N ASP A 84 -0.35 8.04 -7.45
CA ASP A 84 0.06 6.85 -8.17
C ASP A 84 1.50 6.46 -7.93
N GLN A 85 2.20 7.17 -7.06
CA GLN A 85 3.58 6.86 -6.71
C GLN A 85 3.67 6.31 -5.30
N ALA A 86 4.67 5.45 -5.08
CA ALA A 86 4.94 4.94 -3.75
C ALA A 86 5.34 6.08 -2.82
N PRO A 87 4.97 6.03 -1.55
CA PRO A 87 5.37 7.05 -0.60
C PRO A 87 6.87 7.01 -0.34
N ILE A 88 7.40 8.15 0.08
CA ILE A 88 8.81 8.28 0.48
C ILE A 88 8.85 8.39 1.99
N VAL A 89 9.75 7.62 2.61
CA VAL A 89 9.97 7.68 4.06
C VAL A 89 11.27 8.42 4.33
N SER A 90 11.20 9.44 5.18
CA SER A 90 12.38 10.17 5.61
C SER A 90 12.17 10.60 7.06
N ASN A 91 13.12 10.26 7.93
CA ASN A 91 13.08 10.60 9.36
C ASN A 91 11.77 10.20 10.04
N GLY A 92 11.22 9.03 9.70
CA GLY A 92 9.98 8.55 10.28
C GLY A 92 8.72 9.24 9.77
N THR A 93 8.85 10.10 8.78
CA THR A 93 7.70 10.79 8.17
C THR A 93 7.47 10.23 6.78
N LEU A 94 6.20 10.00 6.46
CA LEU A 94 5.79 9.58 5.13
C LEU A 94 5.43 10.80 4.29
N TYR A 95 5.93 10.81 3.08
CA TYR A 95 5.60 11.86 2.11
C TYR A 95 4.95 11.24 0.90
N PHE A 96 3.80 11.76 0.53
CA PHE A 96 3.07 11.35 -0.67
C PHE A 96 3.05 12.51 -1.66
N MET A 97 3.19 12.19 -2.94
CA MET A 97 3.03 13.19 -3.98
C MET A 97 1.76 12.89 -4.77
N SER A 98 0.82 13.84 -4.80
CA SER A 98 -0.38 13.71 -5.58
C SER A 98 -0.10 14.05 -7.05
N LYS A 99 -1.07 13.76 -7.93
CA LYS A 99 -0.96 14.11 -9.35
C LYS A 99 -0.85 15.62 -9.59
N ASN A 100 -1.31 16.42 -8.64
CA ASN A 100 -1.21 17.88 -8.73
C ASN A 100 0.13 18.41 -8.19
N ALA A 101 1.10 17.54 -7.97
CA ALA A 101 2.42 17.86 -7.43
C ALA A 101 2.37 18.43 -6.01
N GLU A 102 1.32 18.14 -5.26
CA GLU A 102 1.24 18.50 -3.86
C GLU A 102 1.94 17.44 -3.02
N ILE A 103 2.67 17.86 -2.01
CA ILE A 103 3.36 16.97 -1.10
C ILE A 103 2.53 16.87 0.18
N ILE A 104 2.18 15.65 0.56
CA ILE A 104 1.41 15.37 1.77
C ILE A 104 2.33 14.63 2.73
N ALA A 105 2.53 15.20 3.91
CA ALA A 105 3.38 14.60 4.94
C ALA A 105 2.51 13.93 6.00
N MET A 106 2.91 12.72 6.41
CA MET A 106 2.18 11.97 7.43
C MET A 106 3.18 11.28 8.37
N ARG A 107 2.96 11.45 9.63
CA ARG A 107 3.80 10.83 10.67
C ARG A 107 3.16 9.59 11.26
#